data_f3e1daa81d36ab188b752b9fe454ac47
#
_entry.id   f3e1daa81d36ab188b752b9fe454ac47
#
_cell.length_a   1.000
_cell.length_b   1.000
_cell.length_c   1.000
_cell.angle_alpha   90.00
_cell.angle_beta   90.00
_cell.angle_gamma   90.00
#
_symmetry.space_group_name_H-M   'P 1'
#
loop_
_entity.id
_entity.type
_entity.pdbx_description
1 polymer ?
#
loop_
_entity_poly.entity_id
_entity_poly.type
_entity_poly.pdbx_seq_one_letter_code
_entity_poly.pdbx_strand_id
1 'polypeptide(L)'
;MELINENRIGLTKGTAVEEGVEMNFKGETTEVGLYLAMANQAQREGYPEIAEVLKAIAMDEAWHAARFAELNGKISGTEENIRKMLAGEQGANKGKREAAVKAKDLGVDEAHDLFDESSRDEAKHARALQGLLDRYFK
;
A
#
# COMPACT_ATOMS: atom_id res chain seq x y z
N MET A 1 19.55 27.27 -12.00
CA MET A 1 18.38 27.24 -12.91
C MET A 1 17.17 27.63 -12.09
N GLU A 2 16.43 28.61 -12.55
CA GLU A 2 15.18 29.04 -11.91
C GLU A 2 14.01 28.36 -12.63
N LEU A 3 13.15 27.68 -11.85
CA LEU A 3 11.94 26.99 -12.35
C LEU A 3 10.72 27.80 -11.89
N ILE A 4 9.85 28.17 -12.83
CA ILE A 4 8.65 28.96 -12.55
C ILE A 4 7.51 28.05 -12.06
N ASN A 5 7.47 26.80 -12.53
CA ASN A 5 6.44 25.84 -12.19
C ASN A 5 7.05 24.46 -12.03
N GLU A 6 6.89 23.88 -10.85
CA GLU A 6 7.39 22.56 -10.50
C GLU A 6 6.42 21.82 -9.56
N ASN A 7 6.42 20.51 -9.63
CA ASN A 7 5.66 19.70 -8.70
C ASN A 7 6.33 19.74 -7.32
N ARG A 8 5.55 20.05 -6.29
CA ARG A 8 6.01 20.13 -4.91
C ARG A 8 5.33 19.08 -4.04
N ILE A 9 6.12 18.50 -3.13
CA ILE A 9 5.66 17.55 -2.12
C ILE A 9 5.47 18.31 -0.80
N GLY A 10 4.43 17.94 -0.03
CA GLY A 10 4.24 18.48 1.31
C GLY A 10 3.61 19.86 1.38
N LEU A 11 2.91 20.31 0.34
CA LEU A 11 2.28 21.64 0.29
C LEU A 11 1.26 21.90 1.38
N THR A 12 0.59 20.86 1.88
CA THR A 12 -0.44 20.97 2.92
C THR A 12 0.10 20.78 4.32
N LYS A 13 1.35 20.32 4.45
CA LYS A 13 1.99 20.08 5.75
C LYS A 13 2.12 21.38 6.54
N GLY A 14 1.67 21.38 7.79
CA GLY A 14 1.65 22.56 8.65
C GLY A 14 0.54 23.57 8.36
N THR A 15 -0.37 23.27 7.44
CA THR A 15 -1.52 24.11 7.11
C THR A 15 -2.80 23.64 7.79
N ALA A 16 -3.86 24.47 7.78
CA ALA A 16 -5.16 24.11 8.35
C ALA A 16 -5.87 22.93 7.63
N VAL A 17 -5.40 22.53 6.43
CA VAL A 17 -5.98 21.41 5.68
C VAL A 17 -5.22 20.10 5.83
N GLU A 18 -4.08 20.09 6.53
CA GLU A 18 -3.22 18.90 6.70
C GLU A 18 -3.99 17.70 7.27
N GLU A 19 -4.78 17.93 8.32
CA GLU A 19 -5.58 16.87 8.95
C GLU A 19 -6.63 16.30 8.00
N GLY A 20 -7.30 17.14 7.22
CA GLY A 20 -8.26 16.72 6.21
C GLY A 20 -7.61 15.89 5.11
N VAL A 21 -6.41 16.27 4.65
CA VAL A 21 -5.63 15.50 3.68
C VAL A 21 -5.19 14.16 4.24
N GLU A 22 -4.76 14.11 5.50
CA GLU A 22 -4.40 12.85 6.18
C GLU A 22 -5.58 11.90 6.32
N MET A 23 -6.74 12.43 6.68
CA MET A 23 -7.98 11.65 6.81
C MET A 23 -8.42 11.06 5.46
N ASN A 24 -8.34 11.85 4.39
CA ASN A 24 -8.63 11.37 3.04
C ASN A 24 -7.60 10.32 2.58
N PHE A 25 -6.31 10.53 2.81
CA PHE A 25 -5.30 9.51 2.52
C PHE A 25 -5.63 8.16 3.15
N LYS A 26 -6.03 8.14 4.42
CA LYS A 26 -6.41 6.91 5.13
C LYS A 26 -7.71 6.31 4.57
N GLY A 27 -8.70 7.13 4.28
CA GLY A 27 -9.96 6.71 3.70
C GLY A 27 -9.76 6.03 2.35
N GLU A 28 -9.12 6.71 1.42
CA GLU A 28 -8.84 6.21 0.07
C GLU A 28 -8.01 4.91 0.10
N THR A 29 -6.99 4.85 0.95
CA THR A 29 -6.16 3.64 1.12
C THR A 29 -6.99 2.45 1.60
N THR A 30 -7.94 2.68 2.51
CA THR A 30 -8.87 1.66 3.01
C THR A 30 -9.83 1.22 1.92
N GLU A 31 -10.38 2.16 1.16
CA GLU A 31 -11.34 1.88 0.09
C GLU A 31 -10.76 1.03 -1.03
N VAL A 32 -9.48 1.16 -1.37
CA VAL A 32 -8.80 0.26 -2.33
C VAL A 32 -9.00 -1.20 -1.96
N GLY A 33 -8.71 -1.56 -0.71
CA GLY A 33 -8.86 -2.95 -0.23
C GLY A 33 -10.32 -3.40 -0.20
N LEU A 34 -11.23 -2.52 0.25
CA LEU A 34 -12.66 -2.83 0.32
C LEU A 34 -13.27 -3.04 -1.06
N TYR A 35 -13.01 -2.17 -2.04
CA TYR A 35 -13.52 -2.33 -3.41
C TYR A 35 -13.00 -3.61 -4.07
N LEU A 36 -11.74 -3.99 -3.86
CA LEU A 36 -11.21 -5.25 -4.37
C LEU A 36 -11.86 -6.47 -3.70
N ALA A 37 -12.12 -6.42 -2.38
CA ALA A 37 -12.84 -7.47 -1.68
C ALA A 37 -14.30 -7.59 -2.15
N MET A 38 -14.98 -6.46 -2.38
CA MET A 38 -16.32 -6.40 -2.97
C MET A 38 -16.34 -6.97 -4.40
N ALA A 39 -15.31 -6.69 -5.20
CA ALA A 39 -15.17 -7.26 -6.55
C ALA A 39 -15.05 -8.79 -6.50
N ASN A 40 -14.26 -9.32 -5.57
CA ASN A 40 -14.18 -10.77 -5.35
C ASN A 40 -15.53 -11.39 -4.97
N GLN A 41 -16.29 -10.70 -4.11
CA GLN A 41 -17.65 -11.16 -3.74
C GLN A 41 -18.60 -11.13 -4.94
N ALA A 42 -18.59 -10.07 -5.74
CA ALA A 42 -19.39 -9.97 -6.95
C ALA A 42 -19.07 -11.12 -7.95
N GLN A 43 -17.79 -11.50 -8.08
CA GLN A 43 -17.40 -12.65 -8.90
C GLN A 43 -17.99 -13.95 -8.36
N ARG A 44 -17.93 -14.19 -7.05
CA ARG A 44 -18.50 -15.39 -6.41
C ARG A 44 -20.01 -15.49 -6.58
N GLU A 45 -20.70 -14.36 -6.62
CA GLU A 45 -22.15 -14.25 -6.83
C GLU A 45 -22.58 -14.27 -8.31
N GLY A 46 -21.63 -14.31 -9.25
CA GLY A 46 -21.91 -14.38 -10.68
C GLY A 46 -22.18 -13.04 -11.36
N TYR A 47 -21.66 -11.92 -10.79
CA TYR A 47 -21.77 -10.56 -11.34
C TYR A 47 -20.43 -10.02 -11.85
N PRO A 48 -19.85 -10.60 -12.92
CA PRO A 48 -18.52 -10.21 -13.39
C PRO A 48 -18.43 -8.76 -13.85
N GLU A 49 -19.49 -8.19 -14.45
CA GLU A 49 -19.50 -6.79 -14.87
C GLU A 49 -19.45 -5.83 -13.68
N ILE A 50 -20.12 -6.16 -12.57
CA ILE A 50 -20.03 -5.38 -11.32
C ILE A 50 -18.61 -5.45 -10.77
N ALA A 51 -18.00 -6.64 -10.78
CA ALA A 51 -16.63 -6.81 -10.31
C ALA A 51 -15.63 -5.93 -11.08
N GLU A 52 -15.76 -5.82 -12.40
CA GLU A 52 -14.88 -4.95 -13.21
C GLU A 52 -15.04 -3.46 -12.88
N VAL A 53 -16.26 -2.99 -12.65
CA VAL A 53 -16.49 -1.61 -12.22
C VAL A 53 -15.85 -1.34 -10.85
N LEU A 54 -16.01 -2.26 -9.89
CA LEU A 54 -15.43 -2.12 -8.55
C LEU A 54 -13.89 -2.11 -8.58
N LYS A 55 -13.27 -2.91 -9.44
CA LYS A 55 -11.81 -2.86 -9.64
C LYS A 55 -11.35 -1.53 -10.24
N ALA A 56 -12.11 -0.97 -11.18
CA ALA A 56 -11.79 0.34 -11.75
C ALA A 56 -11.86 1.44 -10.68
N ILE A 57 -12.90 1.45 -9.85
CA ILE A 57 -13.01 2.38 -8.72
C ILE A 57 -11.83 2.20 -7.76
N ALA A 58 -11.48 0.97 -7.39
CA ALA A 58 -10.32 0.71 -6.52
C ALA A 58 -9.02 1.34 -7.06
N MET A 59 -8.82 1.34 -8.37
CA MET A 59 -7.65 1.96 -8.98
C MET A 59 -7.71 3.50 -8.93
N ASP A 60 -8.89 4.10 -9.10
CA ASP A 60 -9.06 5.54 -8.94
C ASP A 60 -8.74 5.96 -7.49
N GLU A 61 -9.25 5.23 -6.49
CA GLU A 61 -8.95 5.49 -5.07
C GLU A 61 -7.46 5.31 -4.74
N ALA A 62 -6.78 4.37 -5.39
CA ALA A 62 -5.34 4.20 -5.24
C ALA A 62 -4.57 5.45 -5.72
N TRP A 63 -4.97 6.05 -6.83
CA TRP A 63 -4.38 7.29 -7.34
C TRP A 63 -4.73 8.51 -6.49
N HIS A 64 -5.96 8.60 -5.96
CA HIS A 64 -6.34 9.64 -4.99
C HIS A 64 -5.45 9.55 -3.74
N ALA A 65 -5.30 8.35 -3.16
CA ALA A 65 -4.44 8.13 -2.00
C ALA A 65 -2.98 8.56 -2.27
N ALA A 66 -2.43 8.21 -3.44
CA ALA A 66 -1.08 8.61 -3.84
C ALA A 66 -0.92 10.13 -3.84
N ARG A 67 -1.88 10.87 -4.41
CA ARG A 67 -1.84 12.33 -4.46
C ARG A 67 -2.00 12.99 -3.10
N PHE A 68 -2.85 12.47 -2.22
CA PHE A 68 -2.95 12.92 -0.83
C PHE A 68 -1.65 12.67 -0.05
N ALA A 69 -0.97 11.54 -0.31
CA ALA A 69 0.34 11.27 0.27
C ALA A 69 1.41 12.29 -0.15
N GLU A 70 1.43 12.70 -1.42
CA GLU A 70 2.30 13.75 -1.93
C GLU A 70 2.00 15.10 -1.27
N LEU A 71 0.73 15.49 -1.18
CA LEU A 71 0.31 16.75 -0.55
C LEU A 71 0.76 16.87 0.90
N ASN A 72 0.68 15.80 1.68
CA ASN A 72 1.10 15.78 3.09
C ASN A 72 2.58 15.42 3.29
N GLY A 73 3.36 15.33 2.22
CA GLY A 73 4.80 15.12 2.33
C GLY A 73 5.17 13.74 2.91
N LYS A 74 4.37 12.70 2.62
CA LYS A 74 4.68 11.31 3.03
C LYS A 74 5.76 10.67 2.17
N ILE A 75 6.09 11.30 1.05
CA ILE A 75 7.07 10.84 0.08
C ILE A 75 8.31 11.71 0.16
N SER A 76 9.47 11.08 0.10
CA SER A 76 10.80 11.69 0.06
C SER A 76 11.47 11.43 -1.29
N GLY A 77 12.79 11.57 -1.36
CA GLY A 77 13.56 11.15 -2.53
C GLY A 77 13.47 9.64 -2.78
N THR A 78 13.67 9.20 -4.01
CA THR A 78 13.47 7.81 -4.42
C THR A 78 14.27 6.81 -3.58
N GLU A 79 15.55 7.08 -3.34
CA GLU A 79 16.39 6.21 -2.50
C GLU A 79 15.84 6.06 -1.08
N GLU A 80 15.48 7.17 -0.45
CA GLU A 80 14.96 7.18 0.92
C GLU A 80 13.61 6.43 1.00
N ASN A 81 12.73 6.64 0.02
CA ASN A 81 11.48 5.91 -0.07
C ASN A 81 11.71 4.40 -0.15
N ILE A 82 12.63 3.95 -1.02
CA ILE A 82 12.94 2.54 -1.18
C ILE A 82 13.53 1.96 0.10
N ARG A 83 14.46 2.66 0.77
CA ARG A 83 15.03 2.20 2.05
C ARG A 83 13.97 2.07 3.14
N LYS A 84 13.08 3.04 3.24
CA LYS A 84 11.97 3.02 4.20
C LYS A 84 11.03 1.84 3.95
N MET A 85 10.65 1.63 2.69
CA MET A 85 9.77 0.51 2.33
C MET A 85 10.45 -0.84 2.52
N LEU A 86 11.73 -0.97 2.19
CA LEU A 86 12.50 -2.19 2.46
C LEU A 86 12.44 -2.59 3.95
N ALA A 87 12.66 -1.64 4.85
CA ALA A 87 12.53 -1.89 6.29
C ALA A 87 11.09 -2.30 6.67
N GLY A 88 10.09 -1.68 6.05
CA GLY A 88 8.67 -2.03 6.22
C GLY A 88 8.37 -3.47 5.79
N GLU A 89 8.83 -3.86 4.59
CA GLU A 89 8.62 -5.23 4.05
C GLU A 89 9.30 -6.29 4.94
N GLN A 90 10.50 -6.02 5.43
CA GLN A 90 11.18 -6.92 6.36
C GLN A 90 10.40 -7.08 7.68
N GLY A 91 9.88 -5.99 8.23
CA GLY A 91 9.03 -6.02 9.42
C GLY A 91 7.71 -6.76 9.16
N ALA A 92 7.06 -6.50 8.04
CA ALA A 92 5.82 -7.16 7.64
C ALA A 92 6.02 -8.66 7.39
N ASN A 93 7.12 -9.06 6.75
CA ASN A 93 7.47 -10.48 6.57
C ASN A 93 7.51 -11.22 7.91
N LYS A 94 8.22 -10.67 8.90
CA LYS A 94 8.32 -11.25 10.24
C LYS A 94 6.97 -11.28 10.94
N GLY A 95 6.27 -10.15 11.01
CA GLY A 95 5.00 -10.03 11.73
C GLY A 95 3.91 -10.93 11.15
N LYS A 96 3.80 -11.03 9.82
CA LYS A 96 2.86 -11.93 9.16
C LYS A 96 3.21 -13.41 9.42
N ARG A 97 4.50 -13.76 9.45
CA ARG A 97 4.89 -15.13 9.82
C ARG A 97 4.51 -15.49 11.25
N GLU A 98 4.70 -14.57 12.19
CA GLU A 98 4.26 -14.75 13.58
C GLU A 98 2.73 -14.91 13.67
N ALA A 99 1.97 -14.10 12.90
CA ALA A 99 0.52 -14.20 12.83
C ALA A 99 0.07 -15.54 12.20
N ALA A 100 0.77 -16.04 11.18
CA ALA A 100 0.49 -17.35 10.59
C ALA A 100 0.60 -18.48 11.62
N VAL A 101 1.68 -18.50 12.40
CA VAL A 101 1.87 -19.49 13.47
C VAL A 101 0.73 -19.43 14.48
N LYS A 102 0.39 -18.21 14.94
CA LYS A 102 -0.71 -18.02 15.88
C LYS A 102 -2.07 -18.48 15.31
N ALA A 103 -2.35 -18.19 14.05
CA ALA A 103 -3.57 -18.64 13.40
C ALA A 103 -3.63 -20.18 13.31
N LYS A 104 -2.49 -20.82 13.04
CA LYS A 104 -2.38 -22.30 13.05
C LYS A 104 -2.67 -22.88 14.42
N ASP A 105 -2.12 -22.32 15.48
CA ASP A 105 -2.33 -22.77 16.86
C ASP A 105 -3.80 -22.62 17.30
N LEU A 106 -4.51 -21.64 16.73
CA LEU A 106 -5.94 -21.41 16.97
C LEU A 106 -6.86 -22.24 16.06
N GLY A 107 -6.32 -23.01 15.11
CA GLY A 107 -7.10 -23.81 14.16
C GLY A 107 -7.81 -22.99 13.09
N VAL A 108 -7.35 -21.76 12.79
CA VAL A 108 -7.91 -20.90 11.75
C VAL A 108 -7.06 -21.04 10.49
N ASP A 109 -7.24 -22.14 9.78
CA ASP A 109 -6.36 -22.51 8.65
C ASP A 109 -6.37 -21.48 7.51
N GLU A 110 -7.53 -20.93 7.15
CA GLU A 110 -7.62 -19.90 6.09
C GLU A 110 -6.80 -18.62 6.43
N ALA A 111 -6.83 -18.23 7.69
CA ALA A 111 -6.01 -17.08 8.13
C ALA A 111 -4.52 -17.44 8.16
N HIS A 112 -4.17 -18.68 8.57
CA HIS A 112 -2.81 -19.17 8.49
C HIS A 112 -2.27 -19.10 7.06
N ASP A 113 -3.02 -19.63 6.10
CA ASP A 113 -2.60 -19.70 4.70
C ASP A 113 -2.39 -18.30 4.11
N LEU A 114 -3.33 -17.38 4.37
CA LEU A 114 -3.20 -16.00 3.90
C LEU A 114 -1.99 -15.28 4.52
N PHE A 115 -1.76 -15.42 5.83
CA PHE A 115 -0.61 -14.82 6.49
C PHE A 115 0.72 -15.43 6.01
N ASP A 116 0.80 -16.74 5.82
CA ASP A 116 2.01 -17.42 5.35
C ASP A 116 2.33 -17.01 3.90
N GLU A 117 1.35 -17.00 3.00
CA GLU A 117 1.52 -16.56 1.63
C GLU A 117 1.95 -15.09 1.57
N SER A 118 1.23 -14.20 2.26
CA SER A 118 1.59 -12.77 2.31
C SER A 118 2.99 -12.55 2.87
N SER A 119 3.38 -13.30 3.92
CA SER A 119 4.75 -13.22 4.47
C SER A 119 5.81 -13.52 3.41
N ARG A 120 5.58 -14.51 2.54
CA ARG A 120 6.50 -14.84 1.45
C ARG A 120 6.53 -13.77 0.37
N ASP A 121 5.40 -13.12 0.11
CA ASP A 121 5.33 -12.00 -0.83
C ASP A 121 6.13 -10.81 -0.32
N GLU A 122 6.04 -10.47 0.99
CA GLU A 122 6.88 -9.42 1.58
C GLU A 122 8.38 -9.73 1.46
N ALA A 123 8.77 -11.00 1.53
CA ALA A 123 10.15 -11.40 1.28
C ALA A 123 10.59 -11.18 -0.18
N LYS A 124 9.69 -11.37 -1.16
CA LYS A 124 9.94 -11.05 -2.57
C LYS A 124 10.04 -9.54 -2.78
N HIS A 125 9.14 -8.76 -2.18
CA HIS A 125 9.16 -7.30 -2.24
C HIS A 125 10.48 -6.75 -1.66
N ALA A 126 10.87 -7.22 -0.48
CA ALA A 126 12.14 -6.82 0.14
C ALA A 126 13.35 -7.10 -0.76
N ARG A 127 13.40 -8.29 -1.41
CA ARG A 127 14.49 -8.60 -2.35
C ARG A 127 14.46 -7.69 -3.58
N ALA A 128 13.27 -7.38 -4.11
CA ALA A 128 13.15 -6.48 -5.24
C ALA A 128 13.63 -5.07 -4.90
N LEU A 129 13.22 -4.53 -3.74
CA LEU A 129 13.65 -3.22 -3.26
C LEU A 129 15.17 -3.19 -3.00
N GLN A 130 15.73 -4.23 -2.38
CA GLN A 130 17.18 -4.35 -2.19
C GLN A 130 17.92 -4.36 -3.53
N GLY A 131 17.41 -5.12 -4.51
CA GLY A 131 17.99 -5.15 -5.84
C GLY A 131 18.00 -3.79 -6.56
N LEU A 132 16.96 -2.98 -6.34
CA LEU A 132 16.92 -1.59 -6.85
C LEU A 132 17.98 -0.72 -6.17
N LEU A 133 18.13 -0.81 -4.85
CA LEU A 133 19.16 -0.09 -4.11
C LEU A 133 20.57 -0.47 -4.59
N ASP A 134 20.83 -1.76 -4.75
CA ASP A 134 22.14 -2.26 -5.20
C ASP A 134 22.47 -1.84 -6.62
N ARG A 135 21.47 -1.65 -7.47
CA ARG A 135 21.66 -1.25 -8.87
C ARG A 135 21.85 0.25 -9.03
N TYR A 136 21.10 1.07 -8.31
CA TYR A 136 20.98 2.50 -8.62
C TYR A 136 21.57 3.43 -7.55
N PHE A 137 21.81 2.95 -6.32
CA PHE A 137 22.17 3.79 -5.19
C PHE A 137 23.36 3.22 -4.39
N LYS A 138 24.41 2.83 -5.10
CA LYS A 138 25.68 2.38 -4.52
C LYS A 138 26.55 3.53 -4.08
#